data_a1c6ecd5b6dbff2c01aab97e0eb47191
#
_entry.id   a1c6ecd5b6dbff2c01aab97e0eb47191
#
_cell.length_a   1.000
_cell.length_b   1.000
_cell.length_c   1.000
_cell.angle_alpha   90.00
_cell.angle_beta   90.00
_cell.angle_gamma   90.00
#
_symmetry.space_group_name_H-M   'P 1'
#
loop_
_entity.id
_entity.type
_entity.pdbx_description
1 polymer ?
#
loop_
_entity_poly.entity_id
_entity_poly.type
_entity_poly.pdbx_seq_one_letter_code
_entity_poly.pdbx_strand_id
1 'polypeptide(L)'
;MPGAARALCDVTYKVQPGDTLAAIAGAHYEAPDHWTLIYYANQATLAGQVQELVAGRDIYIPCPTQNPVPDDKPLLQSDAELTLLTAGGDAPFADPDWPGGGMVTELVNAALELSPSPVPYEIVWEADRSQHLEPLLGQKRYDMGFPWVKPDCVMTPEEALCTGFHFSEPLMDLPVMLFRRADGDFVYSQDDDLLGKRLCRPAGQFTHDLDRAGRRWLAQGQIVLLQPDSPEECFALLMAGEVDAVSLDVFEGAAKIVAMGLRGRVVPVDQPLSREALHAVISKTHWRGTTHLYRLNAGLAKLRESGRYAEIVQRHLAIFWEELK
;
A
#
# COMPACT_ATOMS: atom_id res chain seq x y z
N MET A 1 -34.32 -31.05 -1.21
CA MET A 1 -33.91 -29.63 -1.15
C MET A 1 -32.75 -29.55 -0.18
N PRO A 2 -31.53 -29.26 -0.60
CA PRO A 2 -30.43 -28.99 0.34
C PRO A 2 -30.69 -27.65 0.99
N GLY A 3 -30.77 -27.62 2.33
CA GLY A 3 -30.88 -26.39 3.09
C GLY A 3 -29.65 -25.54 2.89
N ALA A 4 -29.83 -24.28 2.53
CA ALA A 4 -28.78 -23.29 2.52
C ALA A 4 -28.14 -23.25 3.91
N ALA A 5 -26.85 -23.61 4.00
CA ALA A 5 -26.04 -23.36 5.19
C ALA A 5 -26.05 -21.84 5.41
N ARG A 6 -26.66 -21.38 6.49
CA ARG A 6 -26.53 -19.98 6.92
C ARG A 6 -25.08 -19.76 7.28
N ALA A 7 -24.43 -18.82 6.62
CA ALA A 7 -23.13 -18.32 7.03
C ALA A 7 -23.22 -17.95 8.53
N LEU A 8 -22.38 -18.57 9.36
CA LEU A 8 -22.32 -18.31 10.80
C LEU A 8 -21.44 -17.07 11.02
N CYS A 9 -22.02 -15.91 10.83
CA CYS A 9 -21.38 -14.61 11.05
C CYS A 9 -22.08 -13.86 12.19
N ASP A 10 -21.54 -12.72 12.60
CA ASP A 10 -21.94 -11.96 13.79
C ASP A 10 -21.80 -12.80 15.09
N VAL A 11 -20.70 -13.54 15.17
CA VAL A 11 -20.42 -14.45 16.29
C VAL A 11 -19.01 -14.25 16.82
N THR A 12 -18.81 -14.62 18.08
CA THR A 12 -17.48 -14.75 18.66
C THR A 12 -16.98 -16.18 18.43
N TYR A 13 -15.80 -16.28 17.83
CA TYR A 13 -15.13 -17.55 17.55
C TYR A 13 -13.92 -17.72 18.45
N LYS A 14 -13.79 -18.88 19.08
CA LYS A 14 -12.61 -19.24 19.88
C LYS A 14 -11.58 -19.93 19.00
N VAL A 15 -10.45 -19.28 18.77
CA VAL A 15 -9.35 -19.78 17.95
C VAL A 15 -8.88 -21.16 18.42
N GLN A 16 -8.81 -22.11 17.48
CA GLN A 16 -8.29 -23.45 17.72
C GLN A 16 -6.80 -23.55 17.35
N PRO A 17 -6.07 -24.53 17.91
CA PRO A 17 -4.69 -24.77 17.48
C PRO A 17 -4.59 -25.07 15.98
N GLY A 18 -3.77 -24.34 15.25
CA GLY A 18 -3.58 -24.50 13.80
C GLY A 18 -4.53 -23.68 12.94
N ASP A 19 -5.43 -22.91 13.54
CA ASP A 19 -6.30 -21.99 12.78
C ASP A 19 -5.47 -20.89 12.10
N THR A 20 -5.96 -20.52 10.91
CA THR A 20 -5.55 -19.29 10.21
C THR A 20 -6.78 -18.45 9.92
N LEU A 21 -6.61 -17.14 9.80
CA LEU A 21 -7.73 -16.25 9.43
C LEU A 21 -8.41 -16.68 8.12
N ALA A 22 -7.62 -17.15 7.14
CA ALA A 22 -8.14 -17.65 5.88
C ALA A 22 -8.95 -18.94 6.04
N ALA A 23 -8.51 -19.87 6.89
CA ALA A 23 -9.26 -21.09 7.17
C ALA A 23 -10.59 -20.78 7.89
N ILE A 24 -10.55 -19.85 8.86
CA ILE A 24 -11.75 -19.40 9.57
C ILE A 24 -12.70 -18.68 8.60
N ALA A 25 -12.20 -17.80 7.73
CA ALA A 25 -13.01 -17.14 6.71
C ALA A 25 -13.64 -18.13 5.73
N GLY A 26 -12.88 -19.13 5.30
CA GLY A 26 -13.41 -20.23 4.48
C GLY A 26 -14.54 -21.00 5.16
N ALA A 27 -14.43 -21.25 6.47
CA ALA A 27 -15.46 -21.97 7.23
C ALA A 27 -16.73 -21.13 7.48
N HIS A 28 -16.59 -19.81 7.68
CA HIS A 28 -17.70 -18.93 8.05
C HIS A 28 -18.34 -18.22 6.85
N TYR A 29 -17.55 -17.89 5.81
CA TYR A 29 -18.01 -17.13 4.65
C TYR A 29 -18.03 -17.94 3.35
N GLU A 30 -17.51 -19.19 3.38
CA GLU A 30 -17.22 -19.99 2.18
C GLU A 30 -16.21 -19.30 1.22
N ALA A 31 -15.46 -18.33 1.73
CA ALA A 31 -14.55 -17.47 0.99
C ALA A 31 -13.26 -17.21 1.83
N PRO A 32 -12.20 -18.01 1.64
CA PRO A 32 -10.96 -17.86 2.40
C PRO A 32 -10.29 -16.49 2.24
N ASP A 33 -10.44 -15.85 1.09
CA ASP A 33 -9.95 -14.51 0.76
C ASP A 33 -10.64 -13.39 1.56
N HIS A 34 -11.78 -13.66 2.16
CA HIS A 34 -12.46 -12.74 3.08
C HIS A 34 -11.85 -12.68 4.49
N TRP A 35 -10.69 -13.29 4.72
CA TRP A 35 -10.00 -13.26 6.02
C TRP A 35 -9.72 -11.84 6.52
N THR A 36 -9.59 -10.90 5.60
CA THR A 36 -9.37 -9.48 5.92
C THR A 36 -10.53 -8.88 6.72
N LEU A 37 -11.77 -9.33 6.51
CA LEU A 37 -12.93 -8.92 7.31
C LEU A 37 -12.71 -9.23 8.79
N ILE A 38 -12.30 -10.47 9.07
CA ILE A 38 -12.02 -10.93 10.42
C ILE A 38 -10.85 -10.16 11.01
N TYR A 39 -9.79 -9.95 10.22
CA TYR A 39 -8.61 -9.21 10.66
C TYR A 39 -8.96 -7.77 11.07
N TYR A 40 -9.61 -7.01 10.19
CA TYR A 40 -9.91 -5.62 10.47
C TYR A 40 -10.94 -5.44 11.59
N ALA A 41 -11.88 -6.37 11.74
CA ALA A 41 -12.82 -6.36 12.87
C ALA A 41 -12.14 -6.66 14.22
N ASN A 42 -10.94 -7.23 14.22
CA ASN A 42 -10.21 -7.66 15.42
C ASN A 42 -8.82 -7.02 15.56
N GLN A 43 -8.54 -5.93 14.86
CA GLN A 43 -7.20 -5.30 14.86
C GLN A 43 -6.65 -5.04 16.26
N ALA A 44 -7.49 -4.51 17.15
CA ALA A 44 -7.08 -4.24 18.53
C ALA A 44 -6.71 -5.53 19.30
N THR A 45 -7.39 -6.64 18.99
CA THR A 45 -7.17 -7.93 19.64
C THR A 45 -5.98 -8.67 19.04
N LEU A 46 -5.78 -8.55 17.72
CA LEU A 46 -4.72 -9.25 16.99
C LEU A 46 -3.39 -8.49 17.01
N ALA A 47 -3.38 -7.22 17.46
CA ALA A 47 -2.18 -6.39 17.59
C ALA A 47 -1.28 -6.38 16.33
N GLY A 48 -1.88 -6.39 15.13
CA GLY A 48 -1.17 -6.41 13.85
C GLY A 48 -0.61 -7.79 13.44
N GLN A 49 -0.79 -8.84 14.23
CA GLN A 49 -0.31 -10.18 13.91
C GLN A 49 -1.34 -10.94 13.05
N VAL A 50 -1.10 -11.00 11.75
CA VAL A 50 -1.96 -11.72 10.78
C VAL A 50 -1.62 -13.21 10.73
N GLN A 51 -0.39 -13.60 11.08
CA GLN A 51 0.14 -14.95 10.80
C GLN A 51 0.10 -15.92 11.98
N GLU A 52 -0.02 -15.42 13.21
CA GLU A 52 -0.05 -16.29 14.40
C GLU A 52 -1.29 -16.01 15.25
N LEU A 53 -2.34 -16.77 15.01
CA LEU A 53 -3.50 -16.79 15.88
C LEU A 53 -3.17 -17.56 17.16
N VAL A 54 -3.38 -16.91 18.31
CA VAL A 54 -3.18 -17.56 19.61
C VAL A 54 -4.40 -18.43 19.93
N ALA A 55 -4.20 -19.74 20.00
CA ALA A 55 -5.25 -20.68 20.38
C ALA A 55 -5.90 -20.31 21.73
N GLY A 56 -7.21 -20.42 21.79
CA GLY A 56 -8.01 -20.05 22.96
C GLY A 56 -8.43 -18.57 23.02
N ARG A 57 -7.90 -17.71 22.12
CA ARG A 57 -8.32 -16.31 22.01
C ARG A 57 -9.70 -16.22 21.35
N ASP A 58 -10.52 -15.32 21.83
CA ASP A 58 -11.81 -15.02 21.22
C ASP A 58 -11.64 -13.93 20.17
N ILE A 59 -12.15 -14.18 18.96
CA ILE A 59 -12.20 -13.22 17.84
C ILE A 59 -13.62 -13.07 17.36
N TYR A 60 -13.95 -11.87 16.89
CA TYR A 60 -15.25 -11.56 16.33
C TYR A 60 -15.29 -11.87 14.82
N ILE A 61 -16.32 -12.56 14.36
CA ILE A 61 -16.56 -12.88 12.96
C ILE A 61 -17.71 -11.99 12.46
N PRO A 62 -17.42 -10.85 11.80
CA PRO A 62 -18.45 -9.94 11.31
C PRO A 62 -19.28 -10.59 10.20
N CYS A 63 -20.54 -10.18 10.03
CA CYS A 63 -21.30 -10.53 8.83
C CYS A 63 -20.89 -9.63 7.66
N PRO A 64 -20.63 -10.19 6.46
CA PRO A 64 -20.56 -9.40 5.25
C PRO A 64 -21.91 -8.69 5.06
N THR A 65 -21.91 -7.36 5.12
CA THR A 65 -23.13 -6.60 4.91
C THR A 65 -23.50 -6.61 3.43
N GLN A 66 -24.59 -7.28 3.08
CA GLN A 66 -25.21 -7.18 1.76
C GLN A 66 -25.99 -5.86 1.67
N ASN A 67 -25.31 -4.74 1.57
CA ASN A 67 -25.96 -3.51 1.16
C ASN A 67 -25.78 -3.36 -0.37
N PRO A 68 -26.87 -3.13 -1.12
CA PRO A 68 -26.74 -2.83 -2.55
C PRO A 68 -25.88 -1.57 -2.71
N VAL A 69 -24.87 -1.67 -3.57
CA VAL A 69 -24.06 -0.52 -4.01
C VAL A 69 -25.03 0.50 -4.61
N PRO A 70 -25.06 1.76 -4.16
CA PRO A 70 -25.85 2.78 -4.83
C PRO A 70 -25.32 2.98 -6.25
N ASP A 71 -26.22 3.06 -7.24
CA ASP A 71 -25.90 3.34 -8.62
C ASP A 71 -25.03 4.60 -8.76
N ASP A 72 -24.00 4.49 -9.61
CA ASP A 72 -22.99 5.49 -9.93
C ASP A 72 -23.58 6.88 -10.24
N LYS A 73 -23.54 7.77 -9.26
CA LYS A 73 -23.55 9.21 -9.53
C LYS A 73 -22.33 9.83 -8.84
N PRO A 74 -21.39 10.44 -9.58
CA PRO A 74 -20.32 11.19 -8.96
C PRO A 74 -20.91 12.31 -8.09
N LEU A 75 -20.45 12.40 -6.85
CA LEU A 75 -20.79 13.53 -5.97
C LEU A 75 -20.30 14.82 -6.65
N LEU A 76 -21.22 15.79 -6.81
CA LEU A 76 -20.94 17.02 -7.55
C LEU A 76 -19.87 17.85 -6.84
N GLN A 77 -18.86 18.24 -7.60
CA GLN A 77 -17.60 18.87 -7.17
C GLN A 77 -17.69 20.33 -6.70
N SER A 78 -18.87 20.96 -6.59
CA SER A 78 -18.95 22.40 -6.38
C SER A 78 -18.97 22.89 -4.92
N ASP A 79 -19.19 21.99 -3.93
CA ASP A 79 -19.22 22.33 -2.50
C ASP A 79 -18.48 21.27 -1.69
N ALA A 80 -17.20 21.03 -2.00
CA ALA A 80 -16.41 20.00 -1.34
C ALA A 80 -16.22 20.29 0.15
N GLU A 81 -16.62 19.32 0.99
CA GLU A 81 -16.33 19.32 2.44
C GLU A 81 -14.99 18.64 2.75
N LEU A 82 -14.41 17.93 1.78
CA LEU A 82 -13.15 17.21 1.90
C LEU A 82 -12.33 17.44 0.64
N THR A 83 -11.15 17.98 0.80
CA THR A 83 -10.20 18.19 -0.29
C THR A 83 -9.04 17.22 -0.17
N LEU A 84 -8.80 16.45 -1.22
CA LEU A 84 -7.70 15.49 -1.28
C LEU A 84 -6.62 15.99 -2.22
N LEU A 85 -5.38 15.75 -1.86
CA LEU A 85 -4.19 16.16 -2.61
C LEU A 85 -3.44 14.92 -3.11
N THR A 86 -3.10 14.92 -4.40
CA THR A 86 -2.25 13.90 -5.00
C THR A 86 -1.39 14.53 -6.09
N ALA A 87 -0.41 13.76 -6.59
CA ALA A 87 0.41 14.15 -7.75
C ALA A 87 0.19 13.17 -8.90
N GLY A 88 0.34 13.66 -10.14
CA GLY A 88 0.40 12.83 -11.33
C GLY A 88 1.79 12.27 -11.61
N GLY A 89 1.88 11.46 -12.69
CA GLY A 89 3.14 10.87 -13.17
C GLY A 89 3.60 9.64 -12.38
N ASP A 90 2.71 9.03 -11.60
CA ASP A 90 2.98 7.86 -10.76
C ASP A 90 2.05 6.69 -11.16
N ALA A 91 2.00 6.41 -12.46
CA ALA A 91 1.24 5.27 -12.98
C ALA A 91 1.88 3.93 -12.52
N PRO A 92 1.08 2.94 -12.12
CA PRO A 92 -0.38 2.87 -12.19
C PRO A 92 -1.11 3.41 -10.96
N PHE A 93 -0.46 4.09 -10.00
CA PHE A 93 -1.01 4.46 -8.70
C PHE A 93 -1.86 5.71 -8.74
N ALA A 94 -1.27 6.82 -9.17
CA ALA A 94 -1.91 8.13 -9.24
C ALA A 94 -1.40 8.91 -10.48
N ASP A 95 -2.24 9.03 -11.49
CA ASP A 95 -1.93 9.76 -12.71
C ASP A 95 -3.25 10.18 -13.37
N PRO A 96 -3.48 11.50 -13.64
CA PRO A 96 -4.73 11.96 -14.22
C PRO A 96 -4.99 11.41 -15.64
N ASP A 97 -3.94 11.00 -16.35
CA ASP A 97 -4.04 10.44 -17.70
C ASP A 97 -4.27 8.91 -17.68
N TRP A 98 -4.15 8.27 -16.49
CA TRP A 98 -4.42 6.86 -16.31
C TRP A 98 -5.92 6.59 -16.08
N PRO A 99 -6.47 5.45 -16.51
CA PRO A 99 -7.86 5.09 -16.24
C PRO A 99 -8.21 5.27 -14.75
N GLY A 100 -9.33 5.95 -14.47
CA GLY A 100 -9.78 6.23 -13.09
C GLY A 100 -8.84 7.17 -12.29
N GLY A 101 -7.89 7.82 -12.95
CA GLY A 101 -6.86 8.63 -12.29
C GLY A 101 -5.78 7.78 -11.61
N GLY A 102 -5.69 6.50 -11.91
CA GLY A 102 -4.78 5.53 -11.30
C GLY A 102 -5.44 4.67 -10.24
N MET A 103 -4.81 3.53 -9.97
CA MET A 103 -5.32 2.48 -9.09
C MET A 103 -5.62 2.99 -7.68
N VAL A 104 -4.71 3.73 -7.07
CA VAL A 104 -4.90 4.26 -5.71
C VAL A 104 -5.97 5.35 -5.70
N THR A 105 -5.99 6.21 -6.71
CA THR A 105 -7.02 7.25 -6.86
C THR A 105 -8.41 6.63 -6.97
N GLU A 106 -8.56 5.60 -7.76
CA GLU A 106 -9.85 4.89 -7.89
C GLU A 106 -10.25 4.16 -6.60
N LEU A 107 -9.30 3.55 -5.88
CA LEU A 107 -9.57 2.95 -4.57
C LEU A 107 -10.05 4.00 -3.56
N VAL A 108 -9.42 5.19 -3.54
CA VAL A 108 -9.83 6.30 -2.66
C VAL A 108 -11.23 6.80 -3.02
N ASN A 109 -11.52 7.01 -4.31
CA ASN A 109 -12.85 7.40 -4.79
C ASN A 109 -13.91 6.38 -4.36
N ALA A 110 -13.71 5.11 -4.68
CA ALA A 110 -14.65 4.05 -4.35
C ALA A 110 -14.85 3.88 -2.83
N ALA A 111 -13.79 4.09 -2.04
CA ALA A 111 -13.90 4.04 -0.58
C ALA A 111 -14.69 5.22 -0.02
N LEU A 112 -14.48 6.44 -0.52
CA LEU A 112 -15.24 7.61 -0.06
C LEU A 112 -16.72 7.53 -0.44
N GLU A 113 -17.03 7.00 -1.62
CA GLU A 113 -18.42 6.71 -2.05
C GLU A 113 -19.12 5.71 -1.13
N LEU A 114 -18.41 4.65 -0.71
CA LEU A 114 -18.94 3.61 0.19
C LEU A 114 -18.89 3.98 1.68
N SER A 115 -18.39 5.16 2.01
CA SER A 115 -18.33 5.64 3.39
C SER A 115 -19.73 5.59 4.04
N PRO A 116 -19.85 5.25 5.33
CA PRO A 116 -21.14 5.30 6.04
C PRO A 116 -21.66 6.74 6.21
N SER A 117 -20.79 7.73 6.03
CA SER A 117 -21.13 9.16 6.10
C SER A 117 -20.43 9.90 4.95
N PRO A 118 -20.86 9.67 3.70
CA PRO A 118 -20.23 10.30 2.55
C PRO A 118 -20.42 11.82 2.60
N VAL A 119 -19.42 12.52 2.12
CA VAL A 119 -19.44 13.99 1.97
C VAL A 119 -18.97 14.34 0.58
N PRO A 120 -19.38 15.49 0.04
CA PRO A 120 -18.82 16.00 -1.21
C PRO A 120 -17.30 16.18 -1.05
N TYR A 121 -16.53 15.72 -2.05
CA TYR A 121 -15.08 15.84 -2.04
C TYR A 121 -14.55 16.19 -3.42
N GLU A 122 -13.33 16.70 -3.45
CA GLU A 122 -12.57 16.88 -4.69
C GLU A 122 -11.14 16.36 -4.53
N ILE A 123 -10.54 15.92 -5.64
CA ILE A 123 -9.13 15.53 -5.71
C ILE A 123 -8.40 16.58 -6.52
N VAL A 124 -7.40 17.19 -5.89
CA VAL A 124 -6.54 18.21 -6.48
C VAL A 124 -5.21 17.58 -6.86
N TRP A 125 -4.77 17.83 -8.08
CA TRP A 125 -3.51 17.35 -8.63
C TRP A 125 -2.46 18.46 -8.53
N GLU A 126 -1.46 18.27 -7.66
CA GLU A 126 -0.33 19.17 -7.49
C GLU A 126 0.96 18.42 -7.83
N ALA A 127 1.65 18.88 -8.87
CA ALA A 127 2.83 18.17 -9.38
C ALA A 127 4.03 18.21 -8.44
N ASP A 128 4.19 19.31 -7.68
CA ASP A 128 5.31 19.46 -6.76
C ASP A 128 5.07 18.72 -5.44
N ARG A 129 5.44 17.45 -5.40
CA ARG A 129 5.32 16.61 -4.20
C ARG A 129 6.06 17.14 -2.99
N SER A 130 7.10 17.96 -3.17
CA SER A 130 7.86 18.53 -2.06
C SER A 130 7.03 19.45 -1.17
N GLN A 131 5.97 20.04 -1.74
CA GLN A 131 5.05 20.93 -1.02
C GLN A 131 3.88 20.21 -0.37
N HIS A 132 3.63 18.93 -0.70
CA HIS A 132 2.42 18.24 -0.25
C HIS A 132 2.31 18.14 1.27
N LEU A 133 3.36 17.66 1.95
CA LEU A 133 3.34 17.55 3.41
C LEU A 133 3.39 18.94 4.05
N GLU A 134 4.37 19.73 3.66
CA GLU A 134 4.54 21.11 4.07
C GLU A 134 4.80 22.00 2.84
N PRO A 135 4.03 23.07 2.63
CA PRO A 135 3.04 23.62 3.58
C PRO A 135 1.60 23.12 3.37
N LEU A 136 1.29 22.34 2.31
CA LEU A 136 -0.08 22.17 1.86
C LEU A 136 -0.96 21.39 2.86
N LEU A 137 -0.54 20.24 3.31
CA LEU A 137 -1.29 19.44 4.29
C LEU A 137 -1.04 19.91 5.73
N GLY A 138 0.18 20.28 6.09
CA GLY A 138 0.52 20.75 7.43
C GLY A 138 -0.20 22.03 7.81
N GLN A 139 -0.33 22.97 6.87
CA GLN A 139 -1.11 24.21 7.04
C GLN A 139 -2.61 24.03 6.71
N LYS A 140 -3.07 22.81 6.42
CA LYS A 140 -4.48 22.47 6.16
C LYS A 140 -5.09 23.24 4.98
N ARG A 141 -4.30 23.47 3.93
CA ARG A 141 -4.81 24.01 2.66
C ARG A 141 -5.61 22.95 1.92
N TYR A 142 -5.24 21.68 2.14
CA TYR A 142 -5.96 20.49 1.78
C TYR A 142 -6.09 19.59 3.01
N ASP A 143 -7.12 18.78 3.03
CA ASP A 143 -7.45 17.99 4.21
C ASP A 143 -6.60 16.72 4.29
N MET A 144 -6.47 15.98 3.18
CA MET A 144 -5.84 14.66 3.14
C MET A 144 -4.98 14.53 1.88
N GLY A 145 -3.85 13.83 1.96
CA GLY A 145 -2.98 13.54 0.82
C GLY A 145 -2.75 12.06 0.62
N PHE A 146 -2.56 11.61 -0.63
CA PHE A 146 -2.24 10.23 -0.99
C PHE A 146 -1.46 10.15 -2.32
N PRO A 147 -0.80 9.03 -2.67
CA PRO A 147 -0.38 7.95 -1.78
C PRO A 147 0.92 8.30 -1.04
N TRP A 148 1.07 7.75 0.16
CA TRP A 148 2.27 7.91 0.98
C TRP A 148 2.66 6.58 1.61
N VAL A 149 3.96 6.28 1.60
CA VAL A 149 4.51 5.16 2.36
C VAL A 149 4.66 5.59 3.82
N LYS A 150 4.22 4.74 4.74
CA LYS A 150 4.34 5.00 6.17
C LYS A 150 5.74 4.62 6.65
N PRO A 151 6.51 5.55 7.24
CA PRO A 151 7.79 5.24 7.84
C PRO A 151 7.67 4.28 9.04
N ASP A 152 8.78 3.69 9.45
CA ASP A 152 8.85 3.00 10.73
C ASP A 152 8.89 4.01 11.90
N CYS A 153 7.70 4.49 12.30
CA CYS A 153 7.57 5.50 13.35
C CYS A 153 8.00 5.01 14.75
N VAL A 154 8.31 3.73 14.91
CA VAL A 154 8.92 3.22 16.14
C VAL A 154 10.43 3.46 16.12
N MET A 155 11.05 3.27 14.97
CA MET A 155 12.49 3.44 14.80
C MET A 155 12.89 4.89 14.52
N THR A 156 12.02 5.64 13.83
CA THR A 156 12.24 7.04 13.43
C THR A 156 11.08 7.94 13.87
N PRO A 157 10.80 8.04 15.18
CA PRO A 157 9.64 8.79 15.69
C PRO A 157 9.71 10.30 15.41
N GLU A 158 10.89 10.83 15.12
CA GLU A 158 11.14 12.24 14.79
C GLU A 158 10.84 12.60 13.32
N GLU A 159 10.66 11.63 12.45
CA GLU A 159 10.32 11.92 11.05
C GLU A 159 9.05 12.77 10.93
N ALA A 160 9.05 13.72 9.99
CA ALA A 160 7.96 14.67 9.79
C ALA A 160 6.60 13.97 9.56
N LEU A 161 6.60 12.88 8.80
CA LEU A 161 5.41 12.06 8.60
C LEU A 161 4.92 11.45 9.91
N CYS A 162 5.83 10.98 10.77
CA CYS A 162 5.48 10.36 12.06
C CYS A 162 4.99 11.37 13.08
N THR A 163 5.61 12.54 13.14
CA THR A 163 5.26 13.60 14.11
C THR A 163 4.03 14.38 13.68
N GLY A 164 3.88 14.67 12.39
CA GLY A 164 2.88 15.61 11.85
C GLY A 164 1.57 14.99 11.37
N PHE A 165 1.56 13.68 11.05
CA PHE A 165 0.45 13.10 10.31
C PHE A 165 -0.12 11.83 10.93
N HIS A 166 -1.43 11.65 10.76
CA HIS A 166 -2.12 10.37 10.93
C HIS A 166 -2.16 9.67 9.58
N PHE A 167 -2.15 8.33 9.61
CA PHE A 167 -2.23 7.46 8.42
C PHE A 167 -3.57 6.75 8.38
N SER A 168 -4.11 6.56 7.16
CA SER A 168 -5.24 5.67 6.95
C SER A 168 -4.84 4.21 7.17
N GLU A 169 -5.83 3.31 7.14
CA GLU A 169 -5.56 1.91 6.83
C GLU A 169 -4.85 1.82 5.47
N PRO A 170 -4.07 0.74 5.22
CA PRO A 170 -3.40 0.55 3.94
C PRO A 170 -4.37 0.67 2.77
N LEU A 171 -4.06 1.52 1.80
CA LEU A 171 -4.78 1.59 0.53
C LEU A 171 -4.46 0.37 -0.32
N MET A 172 -3.16 0.04 -0.43
CA MET A 172 -2.66 -1.16 -1.08
C MET A 172 -1.24 -1.49 -0.63
N ASP A 173 -0.80 -2.72 -0.87
CA ASP A 173 0.57 -3.15 -0.66
C ASP A 173 1.48 -2.68 -1.79
N LEU A 174 2.72 -2.34 -1.44
CA LEU A 174 3.79 -1.92 -2.35
C LEU A 174 5.00 -2.86 -2.19
N PRO A 175 5.11 -3.91 -3.02
CA PRO A 175 6.29 -4.77 -3.01
C PRO A 175 7.53 -4.02 -3.52
N VAL A 176 8.58 -3.95 -2.72
CA VAL A 176 9.89 -3.46 -3.11
C VAL A 176 10.74 -4.63 -3.57
N MET A 177 11.23 -4.57 -4.79
CA MET A 177 12.01 -5.63 -5.42
C MET A 177 13.47 -5.25 -5.53
N LEU A 178 14.32 -6.26 -5.62
CA LEU A 178 15.69 -6.11 -6.09
C LEU A 178 15.77 -6.51 -7.56
N PHE A 179 16.34 -5.64 -8.37
CA PHE A 179 16.59 -5.88 -9.79
C PHE A 179 18.08 -6.08 -10.01
N ARG A 180 18.46 -7.16 -10.65
CA ARG A 180 19.83 -7.57 -10.90
C ARG A 180 20.11 -7.77 -12.38
N ARG A 181 21.36 -7.80 -12.76
CA ARG A 181 21.75 -8.24 -14.10
C ARG A 181 21.40 -9.71 -14.30
N ALA A 182 20.86 -10.05 -15.46
CA ALA A 182 20.50 -11.43 -15.80
C ALA A 182 21.73 -12.35 -15.88
N ASP A 183 22.88 -11.80 -16.29
CA ASP A 183 24.17 -12.50 -16.42
C ASP A 183 25.05 -12.40 -15.16
N GLY A 184 24.52 -11.81 -14.06
CA GLY A 184 25.27 -11.63 -12.81
C GLY A 184 25.02 -12.74 -11.80
N ASP A 185 25.96 -12.88 -10.87
CA ASP A 185 25.92 -13.90 -9.80
C ASP A 185 25.16 -13.45 -8.54
N PHE A 186 24.54 -12.26 -8.57
CA PHE A 186 23.77 -11.75 -7.42
C PHE A 186 22.53 -12.61 -7.17
N VAL A 187 22.40 -13.11 -5.95
CA VAL A 187 21.26 -13.88 -5.46
C VAL A 187 20.74 -13.24 -4.19
N TYR A 188 19.44 -13.26 -4.00
CA TYR A 188 18.78 -12.83 -2.78
C TYR A 188 17.69 -13.85 -2.41
N SER A 189 17.90 -14.55 -1.31
CA SER A 189 16.96 -15.52 -0.73
C SER A 189 16.71 -15.26 0.75
N GLN A 190 17.63 -14.56 1.41
CA GLN A 190 17.54 -14.17 2.82
C GLN A 190 18.34 -12.89 3.06
N ASP A 191 18.09 -12.25 4.19
CA ASP A 191 18.68 -10.96 4.55
C ASP A 191 20.22 -10.98 4.56
N ASP A 192 20.84 -12.07 4.97
CA ASP A 192 22.30 -12.21 5.02
C ASP A 192 22.96 -12.16 3.63
N ASP A 193 22.23 -12.45 2.57
CA ASP A 193 22.75 -12.38 1.20
C ASP A 193 23.09 -10.95 0.76
N LEU A 194 22.55 -9.95 1.48
CA LEU A 194 22.80 -8.53 1.21
C LEU A 194 24.03 -7.97 1.94
N LEU A 195 24.57 -8.68 2.91
CA LEU A 195 25.71 -8.18 3.68
C LEU A 195 26.91 -7.94 2.76
N GLY A 196 27.49 -6.72 2.83
CA GLY A 196 28.58 -6.28 1.98
C GLY A 196 28.18 -5.93 0.53
N LYS A 197 26.92 -5.97 0.17
CA LYS A 197 26.44 -5.63 -1.18
C LYS A 197 26.27 -4.11 -1.35
N ARG A 198 26.36 -3.69 -2.61
CA ARG A 198 26.11 -2.32 -3.06
C ARG A 198 24.73 -2.28 -3.70
N LEU A 199 23.82 -1.56 -3.08
CA LEU A 199 22.47 -1.33 -3.61
C LEU A 199 22.38 0.07 -4.19
N CYS A 200 21.49 0.26 -5.14
CA CYS A 200 21.09 1.57 -5.64
C CYS A 200 19.59 1.78 -5.43
N ARG A 201 19.24 2.95 -4.90
CA ARG A 201 17.85 3.44 -4.80
C ARG A 201 17.88 4.94 -5.01
N PRO A 202 17.01 5.53 -5.84
CA PRO A 202 17.02 6.97 -6.08
C PRO A 202 16.92 7.80 -4.80
N ALA A 203 17.53 8.96 -4.81
CA ALA A 203 17.43 9.93 -3.72
C ALA A 203 15.95 10.34 -3.53
N GLY A 204 15.58 10.61 -2.29
CA GLY A 204 14.19 10.98 -1.93
C GLY A 204 13.23 9.82 -1.76
N GLN A 205 13.60 8.60 -2.16
CA GLN A 205 12.81 7.42 -1.83
C GLN A 205 13.07 6.97 -0.38
N PHE A 206 12.08 6.34 0.24
CA PHE A 206 12.19 5.84 1.62
C PHE A 206 13.28 4.77 1.74
N THR A 207 13.91 4.69 2.92
CA THR A 207 14.98 3.74 3.22
C THR A 207 14.78 3.00 4.55
N HIS A 208 13.66 3.27 5.24
CA HIS A 208 13.37 2.67 6.54
C HIS A 208 13.26 1.14 6.49
N ASP A 209 12.89 0.57 5.34
CA ASP A 209 12.86 -0.86 5.12
C ASP A 209 14.25 -1.53 5.18
N LEU A 210 15.31 -0.75 4.99
CA LEU A 210 16.69 -1.20 5.11
C LEU A 210 17.23 -1.10 6.55
N ASP A 211 16.56 -0.32 7.41
CA ASP A 211 16.96 -0.08 8.80
C ASP A 211 15.88 -0.40 9.85
N ARG A 212 14.82 -1.10 9.46
CA ARG A 212 13.77 -1.54 10.39
C ARG A 212 14.28 -2.54 11.45
N ALA A 213 13.46 -2.87 12.42
CA ALA A 213 13.78 -3.87 13.43
C ALA A 213 14.25 -5.19 12.79
N GLY A 214 15.43 -5.66 13.19
CA GLY A 214 16.08 -6.84 12.61
C GLY A 214 16.96 -6.59 11.39
N ARG A 215 16.90 -5.38 10.79
CA ARG A 215 17.71 -4.97 9.63
C ARG A 215 18.42 -3.67 9.93
N ARG A 216 19.48 -3.54 10.47
CA ARG A 216 20.20 -2.28 10.73
C ARG A 216 21.29 -2.04 9.70
N TRP A 217 21.00 -2.33 8.43
CA TRP A 217 22.00 -2.42 7.37
C TRP A 217 22.69 -1.11 7.05
N LEU A 218 21.93 -0.01 6.95
CA LEU A 218 22.53 1.32 6.71
C LEU A 218 23.20 1.86 7.97
N ALA A 219 22.50 1.83 9.10
CA ALA A 219 23.00 2.32 10.37
C ALA A 219 24.27 1.60 10.85
N GLN A 220 24.46 0.34 10.47
CA GLN A 220 25.63 -0.47 10.83
C GLN A 220 26.65 -0.60 9.68
N GLY A 221 26.41 0.06 8.55
CA GLY A 221 27.31 -0.03 7.39
C GLY A 221 27.45 -1.44 6.82
N GLN A 222 26.41 -2.26 6.97
CA GLN A 222 26.41 -3.65 6.49
C GLN A 222 26.14 -3.76 4.99
N ILE A 223 25.53 -2.73 4.39
CA ILE A 223 25.37 -2.55 2.95
C ILE A 223 25.87 -1.17 2.56
N VAL A 224 26.15 -0.98 1.26
CA VAL A 224 26.41 0.34 0.69
C VAL A 224 25.21 0.73 -0.14
N LEU A 225 24.59 1.88 0.14
CA LEU A 225 23.48 2.42 -0.64
C LEU A 225 23.95 3.63 -1.46
N LEU A 226 23.86 3.52 -2.78
CA LEU A 226 24.05 4.63 -3.71
C LEU A 226 22.69 5.25 -4.00
N GLN A 227 22.63 6.59 -3.93
CA GLN A 227 21.36 7.34 -4.10
C GLN A 227 21.52 8.45 -5.15
N PRO A 228 21.57 8.10 -6.45
CA PRO A 228 21.54 9.10 -7.52
C PRO A 228 20.14 9.72 -7.64
N ASP A 229 20.03 10.75 -8.51
CA ASP A 229 18.78 11.52 -8.63
C ASP A 229 17.65 10.76 -9.36
N SER A 230 17.99 9.70 -10.09
CA SER A 230 16.99 8.99 -10.91
C SER A 230 17.12 7.46 -10.89
N PRO A 231 16.01 6.73 -11.13
CA PRO A 231 16.05 5.28 -11.34
C PRO A 231 16.90 4.87 -12.54
N GLU A 232 16.92 5.69 -13.59
CA GLU A 232 17.71 5.46 -14.80
C GLU A 232 19.19 5.41 -14.48
N GLU A 233 19.68 6.30 -13.61
CA GLU A 233 21.07 6.29 -13.14
C GLU A 233 21.37 5.04 -12.33
N CYS A 234 20.43 4.58 -11.47
CA CYS A 234 20.57 3.32 -10.76
C CYS A 234 20.76 2.13 -11.72
N PHE A 235 19.94 2.05 -12.77
CA PHE A 235 20.10 0.99 -13.77
C PHE A 235 21.38 1.14 -14.59
N ALA A 236 21.84 2.36 -14.87
CA ALA A 236 23.13 2.59 -15.51
C ALA A 236 24.29 2.06 -14.66
N LEU A 237 24.29 2.37 -13.35
CA LEU A 237 25.27 1.85 -12.38
C LEU A 237 25.23 0.31 -12.28
N LEU A 238 24.03 -0.28 -12.30
CA LEU A 238 23.87 -1.74 -12.33
C LEU A 238 24.50 -2.34 -13.59
N MET A 239 24.24 -1.76 -14.76
CA MET A 239 24.81 -2.24 -16.02
C MET A 239 26.32 -2.04 -16.12
N ALA A 240 26.86 -1.04 -15.44
CA ALA A 240 28.31 -0.82 -15.31
C ALA A 240 28.98 -1.76 -14.28
N GLY A 241 28.20 -2.48 -13.46
CA GLY A 241 28.72 -3.34 -12.40
C GLY A 241 29.20 -2.55 -11.16
N GLU A 242 28.77 -1.29 -11.04
CA GLU A 242 29.10 -0.44 -9.90
C GLU A 242 28.21 -0.71 -8.70
N VAL A 243 27.03 -1.30 -8.92
CA VAL A 243 26.14 -1.82 -7.88
C VAL A 243 25.74 -3.26 -8.18
N ASP A 244 25.36 -4.00 -7.15
CA ASP A 244 25.01 -5.41 -7.23
C ASP A 244 23.51 -5.58 -7.53
N ALA A 245 22.67 -4.65 -7.05
CA ALA A 245 21.24 -4.61 -7.36
C ALA A 245 20.67 -3.19 -7.27
N VAL A 246 19.57 -2.97 -7.99
CA VAL A 246 18.71 -1.79 -7.86
C VAL A 246 17.48 -2.16 -7.03
N SER A 247 17.14 -1.31 -6.07
CA SER A 247 15.98 -1.51 -5.20
C SER A 247 14.91 -0.48 -5.52
N LEU A 248 13.77 -0.94 -6.05
CA LEU A 248 12.62 -0.12 -6.43
C LEU A 248 11.33 -0.90 -6.14
N ASP A 249 10.19 -0.21 -6.11
CA ASP A 249 8.95 -0.94 -6.18
C ASP A 249 8.81 -1.69 -7.52
N VAL A 250 7.97 -2.70 -7.52
CA VAL A 250 7.85 -3.62 -8.67
C VAL A 250 7.38 -2.93 -9.95
N PHE A 251 6.56 -1.89 -9.82
CA PHE A 251 5.96 -1.19 -10.97
C PHE A 251 6.95 -0.20 -11.59
N GLU A 252 7.56 0.63 -10.77
CA GLU A 252 8.59 1.58 -11.23
C GLU A 252 9.76 0.82 -11.87
N GLY A 253 10.24 -0.24 -11.21
CA GLY A 253 11.33 -1.05 -11.73
C GLY A 253 11.00 -1.70 -13.07
N ALA A 254 9.81 -2.27 -13.22
CA ALA A 254 9.36 -2.89 -14.47
C ALA A 254 9.22 -1.84 -15.60
N ALA A 255 8.60 -0.71 -15.32
CA ALA A 255 8.43 0.37 -16.29
C ALA A 255 9.78 0.90 -16.79
N LYS A 256 10.74 1.13 -15.88
CA LYS A 256 12.08 1.62 -16.24
C LYS A 256 12.89 0.60 -17.05
N ILE A 257 12.82 -0.69 -16.71
CA ILE A 257 13.46 -1.75 -17.49
C ILE A 257 12.96 -1.73 -18.94
N VAL A 258 11.67 -1.54 -19.14
CA VAL A 258 11.07 -1.46 -20.48
C VAL A 258 11.51 -0.18 -21.19
N ALA A 259 11.34 0.97 -20.56
CA ALA A 259 11.67 2.27 -21.14
C ALA A 259 13.15 2.39 -21.56
N MET A 260 14.05 1.76 -20.81
CA MET A 260 15.48 1.74 -21.09
C MET A 260 15.93 0.60 -22.02
N GLY A 261 15.02 -0.25 -22.50
CA GLY A 261 15.36 -1.39 -23.37
C GLY A 261 16.24 -2.45 -22.68
N LEU A 262 16.06 -2.63 -21.36
CA LEU A 262 16.86 -3.56 -20.54
C LEU A 262 16.20 -4.93 -20.35
N ARG A 263 15.09 -5.22 -21.06
CA ARG A 263 14.43 -6.53 -21.00
C ARG A 263 15.41 -7.66 -21.30
N GLY A 264 15.37 -8.70 -20.48
CA GLY A 264 16.27 -9.86 -20.59
C GLY A 264 17.71 -9.61 -20.15
N ARG A 265 18.09 -8.35 -19.92
CA ARG A 265 19.41 -7.96 -19.37
C ARG A 265 19.33 -7.67 -17.88
N VAL A 266 18.20 -7.17 -17.42
CA VAL A 266 17.88 -6.94 -16.01
C VAL A 266 16.63 -7.75 -15.66
N VAL A 267 16.65 -8.42 -14.53
CA VAL A 267 15.57 -9.26 -14.02
C VAL A 267 15.33 -9.00 -12.54
N PRO A 268 14.09 -9.08 -12.07
CA PRO A 268 13.83 -9.05 -10.64
C PRO A 268 14.32 -10.33 -9.97
N VAL A 269 14.57 -10.28 -8.66
CA VAL A 269 14.74 -11.48 -7.84
C VAL A 269 13.37 -12.11 -7.53
N ASP A 270 13.37 -13.36 -7.09
CA ASP A 270 12.13 -14.14 -6.93
C ASP A 270 11.24 -13.67 -5.77
N GLN A 271 11.81 -12.97 -4.79
CA GLN A 271 11.07 -12.49 -3.62
C GLN A 271 11.31 -11.00 -3.35
N PRO A 272 10.32 -10.29 -2.81
CA PRO A 272 10.49 -8.88 -2.47
C PRO A 272 11.49 -8.70 -1.34
N LEU A 273 12.26 -7.61 -1.43
CA LEU A 273 13.12 -7.12 -0.35
C LEU A 273 12.29 -6.71 0.87
N SER A 274 11.20 -6.00 0.61
CA SER A 274 10.23 -5.60 1.63
C SER A 274 8.82 -5.51 1.03
N ARG A 275 7.82 -5.43 1.90
CA ARG A 275 6.43 -5.12 1.55
C ARG A 275 6.03 -3.92 2.37
N GLU A 276 5.90 -2.81 1.70
CA GLU A 276 5.41 -1.58 2.27
C GLU A 276 3.93 -1.40 1.93
N ALA A 277 3.31 -0.38 2.47
CA ALA A 277 1.93 -0.08 2.14
C ALA A 277 1.77 1.41 1.81
N LEU A 278 0.89 1.68 0.85
CA LEU A 278 0.47 3.03 0.51
C LEU A 278 -0.70 3.46 1.38
N HIS A 279 -0.65 4.67 1.88
CA HIS A 279 -1.64 5.25 2.79
C HIS A 279 -2.10 6.62 2.32
N ALA A 280 -3.26 7.03 2.78
CA ALA A 280 -3.60 8.44 2.86
C ALA A 280 -3.12 9.02 4.20
N VAL A 281 -2.74 10.29 4.18
CA VAL A 281 -2.25 11.01 5.36
C VAL A 281 -3.08 12.26 5.61
N ILE A 282 -3.24 12.64 6.88
CA ILE A 282 -3.90 13.86 7.30
C ILE A 282 -3.14 14.47 8.47
N SER A 283 -3.03 15.81 8.50
CA SER A 283 -2.33 16.48 9.59
C SER A 283 -2.95 16.13 10.95
N LYS A 284 -2.11 15.82 11.94
CA LYS A 284 -2.55 15.58 13.34
C LYS A 284 -3.23 16.79 13.96
N THR A 285 -2.94 17.98 13.46
CA THR A 285 -3.56 19.23 13.93
C THR A 285 -4.84 19.57 13.16
N HIS A 286 -5.26 18.74 12.21
CA HIS A 286 -6.48 18.95 11.45
C HIS A 286 -7.71 18.72 12.34
N TRP A 287 -8.61 19.72 12.43
CA TRP A 287 -9.74 19.68 13.35
C TRP A 287 -10.79 18.58 13.09
N ARG A 288 -10.87 18.07 11.85
CA ARG A 288 -11.69 16.91 11.47
C ARG A 288 -10.85 15.67 11.07
N GLY A 289 -9.55 15.66 11.36
CA GLY A 289 -8.63 14.66 10.83
C GLY A 289 -9.07 13.22 11.08
N THR A 290 -9.40 12.91 12.32
CA THR A 290 -9.86 11.55 12.69
C THR A 290 -11.21 11.20 12.05
N THR A 291 -12.10 12.17 11.83
CA THR A 291 -13.40 11.95 11.17
C THR A 291 -13.20 11.61 9.69
N HIS A 292 -12.33 12.32 8.98
CA HIS A 292 -12.06 12.06 7.57
C HIS A 292 -11.34 10.71 7.38
N LEU A 293 -10.38 10.39 8.25
CA LEU A 293 -9.75 9.06 8.25
C LEU A 293 -10.75 7.94 8.53
N TYR A 294 -11.67 8.15 9.49
CA TYR A 294 -12.72 7.17 9.76
C TYR A 294 -13.60 6.94 8.52
N ARG A 295 -14.00 8.01 7.82
CA ARG A 295 -14.79 7.90 6.58
C ARG A 295 -14.07 7.06 5.54
N LEU A 296 -12.81 7.37 5.27
CA LEU A 296 -12.00 6.63 4.30
C LEU A 296 -11.82 5.17 4.72
N ASN A 297 -11.41 4.92 5.97
CA ASN A 297 -11.15 3.57 6.46
C ASN A 297 -12.42 2.70 6.47
N ALA A 298 -13.55 3.26 6.91
CA ALA A 298 -14.82 2.53 6.89
C ALA A 298 -15.30 2.23 5.46
N GLY A 299 -15.07 3.15 4.53
CA GLY A 299 -15.34 2.91 3.11
C GLY A 299 -14.42 1.86 2.51
N LEU A 300 -13.11 1.89 2.83
CA LEU A 300 -12.15 0.86 2.42
C LEU A 300 -12.54 -0.54 2.91
N ALA A 301 -13.02 -0.64 4.16
CA ALA A 301 -13.51 -1.91 4.68
C ALA A 301 -14.65 -2.44 3.82
N LYS A 302 -15.70 -1.62 3.55
CA LYS A 302 -16.82 -1.99 2.69
C LYS A 302 -16.37 -2.31 1.26
N LEU A 303 -15.41 -1.56 0.71
CA LEU A 303 -14.89 -1.79 -0.63
C LEU A 303 -14.23 -3.18 -0.73
N ARG A 304 -13.50 -3.59 0.32
CA ARG A 304 -12.91 -4.93 0.39
C ARG A 304 -13.97 -6.02 0.55
N GLU A 305 -14.97 -5.79 1.43
CA GLU A 305 -16.09 -6.68 1.65
C GLU A 305 -16.89 -6.98 0.38
N SER A 306 -17.11 -5.98 -0.46
CA SER A 306 -17.86 -6.11 -1.70
C SER A 306 -17.12 -6.87 -2.81
N GLY A 307 -15.81 -7.11 -2.67
CA GLY A 307 -14.95 -7.64 -3.73
C GLY A 307 -14.54 -6.60 -4.78
N ARG A 308 -15.16 -5.42 -4.82
CA ARG A 308 -14.85 -4.34 -5.79
C ARG A 308 -13.39 -3.86 -5.65
N TYR A 309 -12.79 -3.95 -4.46
CA TYR A 309 -11.37 -3.66 -4.26
C TYR A 309 -10.49 -4.55 -5.16
N ALA A 310 -10.71 -5.86 -5.14
CA ALA A 310 -9.95 -6.80 -5.95
C ALA A 310 -10.18 -6.56 -7.46
N GLU A 311 -11.40 -6.23 -7.87
CA GLU A 311 -11.72 -5.91 -9.26
C GLU A 311 -10.97 -4.68 -9.77
N ILE A 312 -10.93 -3.59 -8.98
CA ILE A 312 -10.16 -2.38 -9.30
C ILE A 312 -8.69 -2.71 -9.45
N VAL A 313 -8.10 -3.36 -8.45
CA VAL A 313 -6.68 -3.72 -8.47
C VAL A 313 -6.33 -4.60 -9.68
N GLN A 314 -7.10 -5.68 -9.92
CA GLN A 314 -6.85 -6.59 -11.03
C GLN A 314 -6.96 -5.89 -12.40
N ARG A 315 -7.93 -4.99 -12.56
CA ARG A 315 -8.10 -4.23 -13.81
C ARG A 315 -6.89 -3.34 -14.08
N HIS A 316 -6.42 -2.57 -13.09
CA HIS A 316 -5.26 -1.70 -13.26
C HIS A 316 -3.97 -2.48 -13.49
N LEU A 317 -3.79 -3.62 -12.82
CA LEU A 317 -2.66 -4.51 -13.06
C LEU A 317 -2.68 -5.06 -14.48
N ALA A 318 -3.86 -5.46 -14.99
CA ALA A 318 -3.98 -5.95 -16.36
C ALA A 318 -3.60 -4.87 -17.38
N ILE A 319 -4.07 -3.63 -17.19
CA ILE A 319 -3.71 -2.49 -18.06
C ILE A 319 -2.19 -2.25 -17.98
N PHE A 320 -1.62 -2.15 -16.79
CA PHE A 320 -0.20 -1.87 -16.60
C PHE A 320 0.70 -2.90 -17.30
N TRP A 321 0.45 -4.19 -17.09
CA TRP A 321 1.25 -5.23 -17.72
C TRP A 321 1.03 -5.34 -19.22
N GLU A 322 -0.15 -4.95 -19.74
CA GLU A 322 -0.39 -4.88 -21.18
C GLU A 322 0.41 -3.76 -21.83
N GLU A 323 0.47 -2.57 -21.22
CA GLU A 323 1.26 -1.45 -21.73
C GLU A 323 2.76 -1.70 -21.71
N LEU A 324 3.21 -2.59 -20.84
CA LEU A 324 4.62 -2.99 -20.79
C LEU A 324 5.00 -4.12 -21.75
N LYS A 325 4.10 -4.68 -22.56
CA LYS A 325 4.45 -5.71 -23.54
C LYS A 325 5.17 -5.13 -24.74
#